data_cc6d22b995cd3b064ddc327403a2d5a4
#
_entry.id   cc6d22b995cd3b064ddc327403a2d5a4
#
_cell.length_a   1.000
_cell.length_b   1.000
_cell.length_c   1.000
_cell.angle_alpha   90.00
_cell.angle_beta   90.00
_cell.angle_gamma   90.00
#
_symmetry.space_group_name_H-M   'P 1'
#
loop_
_entity.id
_entity.type
_entity.pdbx_description
1 polymer ?
#
loop_
_entity_poly.entity_id
_entity_poly.type
_entity_poly.pdbx_seq_one_letter_code
_entity_poly.pdbx_strand_id
1 'polypeptide(L)'
;MRVVLADTGPIVAYLNRRDRHHDWAVAHLRQLRPPLLTCEAVLSEAVFLLQSAPGGGDRVMDLLSRGVLRLPFALQEESSAVSRLLRRYGSVPMDLADACLVRMSEQHADCVLLTVDSEFRDVYRRHGRQVIPTLLPQGRGRRG
;
A
#
# COMPACT_ATOMS: atom_id res chain seq x y z
N MET A 1 16.97 2.89 9.75
CA MET A 1 16.62 1.97 8.68
C MET A 1 15.28 2.32 8.09
N ARG A 2 15.18 2.30 6.79
CA ARG A 2 13.96 2.74 6.13
C ARG A 2 12.86 1.69 6.20
N VAL A 3 11.67 2.12 6.56
CA VAL A 3 10.50 1.24 6.62
C VAL A 3 9.80 1.27 5.26
N VAL A 4 9.38 0.11 4.76
CA VAL A 4 8.63 0.04 3.51
C VAL A 4 7.19 -0.30 3.83
N LEU A 5 6.29 0.58 3.39
CA LEU A 5 4.85 0.35 3.51
C LEU A 5 4.34 -0.20 2.17
N ALA A 6 3.41 -1.12 2.20
CA ALA A 6 2.89 -1.75 0.99
C ALA A 6 1.41 -1.49 0.80
N ASP A 7 1.07 -0.94 -0.36
CA ASP A 7 -0.31 -0.76 -0.79
C ASP A 7 -0.81 -2.04 -1.49
N THR A 8 -2.09 -2.08 -1.77
CA THR A 8 -2.77 -3.23 -2.40
C THR A 8 -2.20 -3.57 -3.77
N GLY A 9 -2.01 -2.57 -4.63
CA GLY A 9 -1.60 -2.80 -6.02
C GLY A 9 -0.34 -3.63 -6.17
N PRO A 10 0.75 -3.27 -5.49
CA PRO A 10 1.98 -4.06 -5.57
C PRO A 10 1.85 -5.48 -5.05
N ILE A 11 1.05 -5.69 -4.01
CA ILE A 11 0.83 -7.04 -3.47
C ILE A 11 0.11 -7.90 -4.52
N VAL A 12 -0.96 -7.36 -5.10
CA VAL A 12 -1.71 -8.05 -6.15
C VAL A 12 -0.83 -8.30 -7.37
N ALA A 13 -0.07 -7.30 -7.78
CA ALA A 13 0.81 -7.42 -8.95
C ALA A 13 1.89 -8.49 -8.74
N TYR A 14 2.44 -8.56 -7.54
CA TYR A 14 3.44 -9.56 -7.22
C TYR A 14 2.87 -10.97 -7.31
N LEU A 15 1.64 -11.16 -6.84
CA LEU A 15 1.03 -12.48 -6.75
C LEU A 15 0.27 -12.89 -8.02
N ASN A 16 -0.01 -11.96 -8.94
CA ASN A 16 -0.77 -12.26 -10.16
C ASN A 16 0.10 -11.99 -11.37
N ARG A 17 0.57 -13.05 -12.04
CA ARG A 17 1.45 -12.90 -13.19
C ARG A 17 0.80 -12.15 -14.34
N ARG A 18 -0.51 -12.07 -14.40
CA ARG A 18 -1.22 -11.36 -15.47
C ARG A 18 -1.37 -9.87 -15.19
N ASP A 19 -0.99 -9.42 -13.99
CA ASP A 19 -1.10 -8.01 -13.67
C ASP A 19 -0.10 -7.21 -14.49
N ARG A 20 -0.53 -6.06 -15.00
CA ARG A 20 0.33 -5.22 -15.84
C ARG A 20 1.59 -4.75 -15.13
N HIS A 21 1.57 -4.70 -13.81
CA HIS A 21 2.72 -4.26 -13.03
C HIS A 21 3.47 -5.43 -12.39
N HIS A 22 3.21 -6.66 -12.85
CA HIS A 22 3.80 -7.84 -12.23
C HIS A 22 5.33 -7.78 -12.22
N ASP A 23 5.94 -7.50 -13.38
CA ASP A 23 7.41 -7.50 -13.48
C ASP A 23 8.02 -6.42 -12.61
N TRP A 24 7.39 -5.24 -12.56
CA TRP A 24 7.84 -4.15 -11.71
C TRP A 24 7.77 -4.56 -10.23
N ALA A 25 6.68 -5.20 -9.82
CA ALA A 25 6.50 -5.61 -8.44
C ALA A 25 7.51 -6.68 -8.04
N VAL A 26 7.75 -7.66 -8.91
CA VAL A 26 8.73 -8.70 -8.63
C VAL A 26 10.13 -8.11 -8.50
N ALA A 27 10.51 -7.20 -9.41
CA ALA A 27 11.83 -6.59 -9.36
C ALA A 27 12.05 -5.80 -8.07
N HIS A 28 11.04 -5.05 -7.64
CA HIS A 28 11.18 -4.26 -6.41
C HIS A 28 11.16 -5.13 -5.17
N LEU A 29 10.25 -6.11 -5.11
CA LEU A 29 10.16 -6.95 -3.92
C LEU A 29 11.39 -7.82 -3.71
N ARG A 30 12.08 -8.17 -4.79
CA ARG A 30 13.34 -8.92 -4.65
C ARG A 30 14.45 -8.09 -4.01
N GLN A 31 14.39 -6.77 -4.16
CA GLN A 31 15.41 -5.90 -3.63
C GLN A 31 15.09 -5.35 -2.25
N LEU A 32 13.84 -5.41 -1.85
CA LEU A 32 13.43 -4.86 -0.57
C LEU A 32 13.61 -5.88 0.54
N ARG A 33 13.97 -5.40 1.70
CA ARG A 33 14.18 -6.27 2.85
C ARG A 33 12.87 -6.43 3.60
N PRO A 34 12.37 -7.66 3.78
CA PRO A 34 11.17 -7.85 4.59
C PRO A 34 11.45 -7.55 6.06
N PRO A 35 10.42 -7.22 6.85
CA PRO A 35 9.02 -7.23 6.46
C PRO A 35 8.62 -5.94 5.77
N LEU A 36 7.60 -6.03 4.93
CA LEU A 36 6.88 -4.87 4.44
C LEU A 36 5.70 -4.66 5.38
N LEU A 37 5.42 -3.43 5.73
CA LEU A 37 4.35 -3.11 6.68
C LEU A 37 3.10 -2.70 5.93
N THR A 38 1.95 -3.16 6.38
CA THR A 38 0.68 -2.79 5.77
C THR A 38 -0.43 -2.85 6.82
N CYS A 39 -1.68 -2.91 6.39
CA CYS A 39 -2.82 -2.93 7.29
C CYS A 39 -3.88 -3.89 6.76
N GLU A 40 -4.82 -4.28 7.64
CA GLU A 40 -5.86 -5.25 7.25
C GLU A 40 -6.72 -4.74 6.11
N ALA A 41 -6.98 -3.43 6.02
CA ALA A 41 -7.78 -2.89 4.93
C ALA A 41 -7.14 -3.18 3.58
N VAL A 42 -5.81 -3.08 3.49
CA VAL A 42 -5.06 -3.42 2.28
C VAL A 42 -5.19 -4.91 2.00
N LEU A 43 -5.04 -5.75 3.01
CA LEU A 43 -5.11 -7.20 2.81
C LEU A 43 -6.50 -7.63 2.37
N SER A 44 -7.54 -6.99 2.92
CA SER A 44 -8.92 -7.29 2.53
C SER A 44 -9.14 -7.04 1.04
N GLU A 45 -8.65 -5.92 0.56
CA GLU A 45 -8.77 -5.57 -0.85
C GLU A 45 -7.94 -6.53 -1.73
N ALA A 46 -6.73 -6.85 -1.31
CA ALA A 46 -5.85 -7.74 -2.05
C ALA A 46 -6.46 -9.14 -2.20
N VAL A 47 -7.01 -9.67 -1.10
CA VAL A 47 -7.66 -10.98 -1.12
C VAL A 47 -8.84 -10.97 -2.10
N PHE A 48 -9.64 -9.90 -2.06
CA PHE A 48 -10.78 -9.78 -2.97
C PHE A 48 -10.32 -9.75 -4.43
N LEU A 49 -9.32 -8.96 -4.74
CA LEU A 49 -8.85 -8.79 -6.12
C LEU A 49 -8.17 -10.04 -6.67
N LEU A 50 -7.69 -10.91 -5.79
CA LEU A 50 -7.00 -12.14 -6.22
C LEU A 50 -7.94 -13.34 -6.32
N GLN A 51 -9.25 -13.15 -6.14
CA GLN A 51 -10.19 -14.29 -6.16
C GLN A 51 -10.07 -15.14 -7.42
N SER A 52 -9.87 -14.52 -8.57
CA SER A 52 -9.79 -15.25 -9.82
C SER A 52 -8.36 -15.57 -10.26
N ALA A 53 -7.36 -15.19 -9.49
CA ALA A 53 -5.98 -15.51 -9.83
C ALA A 53 -5.61 -16.89 -9.29
N PRO A 54 -4.65 -17.60 -9.92
CA PRO A 54 -4.22 -18.90 -9.42
C PRO A 54 -3.69 -18.78 -7.99
N GLY A 55 -4.17 -19.65 -7.10
CA GLY A 55 -3.82 -19.61 -5.68
C GLY A 55 -4.68 -18.67 -4.87
N GLY A 56 -5.37 -17.74 -5.52
CA GLY A 56 -6.32 -16.85 -4.86
C GLY A 56 -5.72 -16.00 -3.75
N GLY A 57 -6.60 -15.52 -2.90
CA GLY A 57 -6.19 -14.67 -1.78
C GLY A 57 -5.44 -15.41 -0.69
N ASP A 58 -5.48 -16.74 -0.70
CA ASP A 58 -4.73 -17.53 0.25
C ASP A 58 -3.22 -17.23 0.16
N ARG A 59 -2.74 -16.83 -1.01
CA ARG A 59 -1.34 -16.47 -1.17
C ARG A 59 -0.95 -15.22 -0.39
N VAL A 60 -1.91 -14.32 -0.15
CA VAL A 60 -1.68 -13.15 0.72
C VAL A 60 -1.45 -13.63 2.16
N MET A 61 -2.27 -14.59 2.62
CA MET A 61 -2.11 -15.14 3.95
C MET A 61 -0.77 -15.85 4.11
N ASP A 62 -0.28 -16.49 3.05
CA ASP A 62 1.03 -17.12 3.08
C ASP A 62 2.14 -16.08 3.31
N LEU A 63 2.08 -14.95 2.62
CA LEU A 63 3.06 -13.88 2.84
C LEU A 63 2.99 -13.35 4.27
N LEU A 64 1.79 -13.24 4.82
CA LEU A 64 1.61 -12.77 6.18
C LEU A 64 2.18 -13.78 7.19
N SER A 65 1.85 -15.07 7.04
CA SER A 65 2.31 -16.08 8.00
C SER A 65 3.82 -16.27 7.95
N ARG A 66 4.44 -16.03 6.80
CA ARG A 66 5.89 -16.14 6.67
C ARG A 66 6.63 -14.88 7.09
N GLY A 67 5.91 -13.85 7.51
CA GLY A 67 6.54 -12.61 7.98
C GLY A 67 7.03 -11.68 6.89
N VAL A 68 6.69 -11.93 5.63
CA VAL A 68 7.01 -11.02 4.54
C VAL A 68 6.17 -9.74 4.68
N LEU A 69 4.91 -9.89 5.08
CA LEU A 69 4.03 -8.78 5.43
C LEU A 69 3.81 -8.77 6.93
N ARG A 70 3.72 -7.58 7.51
CA ARG A 70 3.39 -7.42 8.93
C ARG A 70 2.34 -6.34 9.09
N LEU A 71 1.53 -6.47 10.13
CA LEU A 71 0.39 -5.61 10.38
C LEU A 71 0.54 -4.88 11.72
N PRO A 72 1.41 -3.85 11.78
CA PRO A 72 1.63 -3.15 13.04
C PRO A 72 0.59 -2.07 13.31
N PHE A 73 -0.33 -1.80 12.37
CA PHE A 73 -1.27 -0.70 12.49
C PHE A 73 -2.51 -1.12 13.26
N ALA A 74 -2.83 -0.38 14.32
CA ALA A 74 -4.00 -0.65 15.12
C ALA A 74 -5.07 0.39 14.80
N LEU A 75 -6.00 0.05 13.92
CA LEU A 75 -7.00 0.99 13.43
C LEU A 75 -7.83 1.61 14.55
N GLN A 76 -8.21 0.82 15.53
CA GLN A 76 -9.02 1.36 16.62
C GLN A 76 -8.31 2.48 17.38
N GLU A 77 -7.01 2.30 17.63
CA GLU A 77 -6.22 3.31 18.32
C GLU A 77 -6.00 4.55 17.47
N GLU A 78 -5.99 4.39 16.14
CA GLU A 78 -5.72 5.48 15.22
C GLU A 78 -7.00 6.04 14.60
N SER A 79 -8.16 5.67 15.11
CA SER A 79 -9.44 5.98 14.48
C SER A 79 -9.68 7.49 14.33
N SER A 80 -9.23 8.30 15.28
CA SER A 80 -9.41 9.77 15.18
C SER A 80 -8.57 10.33 14.03
N ALA A 81 -7.32 9.89 13.91
CA ALA A 81 -6.45 10.37 12.85
C ALA A 81 -6.98 9.93 11.49
N VAL A 82 -7.43 8.67 11.39
CA VAL A 82 -7.99 8.15 10.15
C VAL A 82 -9.26 8.90 9.77
N SER A 83 -10.13 9.19 10.75
CA SER A 83 -11.35 9.93 10.50
C SER A 83 -11.07 11.33 9.95
N ARG A 84 -10.06 12.01 10.48
CA ARG A 84 -9.67 13.33 9.97
C ARG A 84 -9.21 13.26 8.51
N LEU A 85 -8.46 12.21 8.16
CA LEU A 85 -8.00 12.03 6.77
C LEU A 85 -9.17 11.77 5.83
N LEU A 86 -10.12 10.92 6.23
CA LEU A 86 -11.29 10.64 5.41
C LEU A 86 -12.12 11.90 5.17
N ARG A 87 -12.23 12.77 6.17
CA ARG A 87 -12.95 14.03 5.99
C ARG A 87 -12.17 14.98 5.09
N ARG A 88 -10.85 15.07 5.29
CA ARG A 88 -10.03 15.99 4.51
C ARG A 88 -10.08 15.66 3.03
N TYR A 89 -10.04 14.38 2.69
CA TYR A 89 -10.00 13.93 1.30
C TYR A 89 -11.33 13.34 0.83
N GLY A 90 -12.44 13.76 1.45
CA GLY A 90 -13.75 13.22 1.13
C GLY A 90 -14.16 13.41 -0.33
N SER A 91 -13.70 14.49 -0.97
CA SER A 91 -14.03 14.73 -2.37
C SER A 91 -13.14 13.99 -3.35
N VAL A 92 -12.03 13.39 -2.91
CA VAL A 92 -11.12 12.68 -3.79
C VAL A 92 -11.74 11.45 -4.44
N PRO A 93 -12.49 10.50 -3.85
CA PRO A 93 -12.66 10.11 -2.46
C PRO A 93 -11.55 9.16 -1.98
N MET A 94 -11.14 9.34 -0.77
CA MET A 94 -10.15 8.47 -0.14
C MET A 94 -10.86 7.27 0.49
N ASP A 95 -10.36 6.06 0.25
CA ASP A 95 -10.93 4.89 0.91
C ASP A 95 -10.20 4.61 2.24
N LEU A 96 -10.69 3.62 2.98
CA LEU A 96 -10.12 3.31 4.29
C LEU A 96 -8.67 2.86 4.19
N ALA A 97 -8.34 2.03 3.19
CA ALA A 97 -6.97 1.55 3.03
C ALA A 97 -6.02 2.71 2.78
N ASP A 98 -6.42 3.67 1.93
CA ASP A 98 -5.63 4.86 1.63
C ASP A 98 -5.37 5.66 2.91
N ALA A 99 -6.43 5.88 3.70
CA ALA A 99 -6.32 6.66 4.94
C ALA A 99 -5.39 5.98 5.93
N CYS A 100 -5.49 4.65 6.06
CA CYS A 100 -4.61 3.91 6.95
C CYS A 100 -3.15 4.02 6.51
N LEU A 101 -2.87 3.94 5.21
CA LEU A 101 -1.50 4.04 4.71
C LEU A 101 -0.94 5.44 4.90
N VAL A 102 -1.73 6.49 4.69
CA VAL A 102 -1.27 7.85 4.97
C VAL A 102 -0.91 7.97 6.44
N ARG A 103 -1.79 7.47 7.33
CA ARG A 103 -1.51 7.53 8.77
C ARG A 103 -0.26 6.74 9.14
N MET A 104 -0.07 5.56 8.54
CA MET A 104 1.14 4.78 8.77
C MET A 104 2.40 5.55 8.34
N SER A 105 2.33 6.31 7.24
CA SER A 105 3.46 7.13 6.80
C SER A 105 3.78 8.22 7.82
N GLU A 106 2.79 8.67 8.56
CA GLU A 106 3.01 9.66 9.62
C GLU A 106 3.65 9.04 10.86
N GLN A 107 3.41 7.76 11.08
CA GLN A 107 3.96 7.06 12.24
C GLN A 107 5.39 6.60 12.02
N HIS A 108 5.85 6.56 10.78
CA HIS A 108 7.20 6.10 10.44
C HIS A 108 7.93 7.20 9.68
N ALA A 109 8.73 7.98 10.40
CA ALA A 109 9.37 9.16 9.83
C ALA A 109 10.23 8.84 8.60
N ASP A 110 10.97 7.74 8.64
CA ASP A 110 11.78 7.33 7.50
C ASP A 110 11.11 6.14 6.82
N CYS A 111 10.18 6.42 5.94
CA CYS A 111 9.45 5.38 5.23
C CYS A 111 9.35 5.68 3.74
N VAL A 112 9.04 4.63 2.98
CA VAL A 112 8.67 4.77 1.58
C VAL A 112 7.45 3.88 1.36
N LEU A 113 6.49 4.36 0.58
CA LEU A 113 5.27 3.61 0.26
C LEU A 113 5.40 3.01 -1.13
N LEU A 114 5.31 1.69 -1.20
CA LEU A 114 5.29 0.97 -2.46
C LEU A 114 3.84 0.94 -2.93
N THR A 115 3.55 1.56 -4.07
CA THR A 115 2.19 1.69 -4.57
C THR A 115 2.19 1.82 -6.09
N VAL A 116 1.03 1.57 -6.72
CA VAL A 116 0.82 1.85 -8.14
C VAL A 116 -0.14 3.04 -8.31
N ASP A 117 -0.58 3.65 -7.19
CA ASP A 117 -1.56 4.73 -7.20
C ASP A 117 -0.84 6.08 -7.05
N SER A 118 -0.86 6.88 -8.12
CA SER A 118 -0.19 8.17 -8.12
C SER A 118 -0.81 9.18 -7.17
N GLU A 119 -2.00 8.94 -6.64
CA GLU A 119 -2.60 9.87 -5.67
C GLU A 119 -1.78 9.97 -4.40
N PHE A 120 -1.05 8.93 -4.03
CA PHE A 120 -0.16 9.00 -2.87
C PHE A 120 1.01 9.97 -3.10
N ARG A 121 1.40 10.17 -4.33
CA ARG A 121 2.46 11.13 -4.66
C ARG A 121 1.88 12.52 -4.90
N ASP A 122 0.74 12.59 -5.60
CA ASP A 122 0.25 13.84 -6.14
C ASP A 122 -0.81 14.53 -5.30
N VAL A 123 -1.57 13.79 -4.50
CA VAL A 123 -2.74 14.32 -3.81
C VAL A 123 -2.62 14.20 -2.29
N TYR A 124 -2.38 12.98 -1.78
CA TYR A 124 -2.36 12.78 -0.33
C TYR A 124 -1.08 13.33 0.27
N ARG A 125 -1.18 13.86 1.48
CA ARG A 125 -0.03 14.45 2.20
C ARG A 125 0.04 13.87 3.61
N ARG A 126 1.25 13.69 4.11
CA ARG A 126 1.46 13.30 5.49
C ARG A 126 1.61 14.56 6.32
N HIS A 127 1.17 14.52 7.56
CA HIS A 127 1.20 15.67 8.48
C HIS A 127 0.58 16.92 7.85
N GLY A 128 -0.41 16.70 6.99
CA GLY A 128 -1.17 17.79 6.37
C GLY A 128 -0.52 18.48 5.19
N ARG A 129 0.79 18.34 4.98
CA ARG A 129 1.43 19.10 3.90
C ARG A 129 2.66 18.45 3.27
N GLN A 130 3.21 17.42 3.88
CA GLN A 130 4.44 16.84 3.32
C GLN A 130 4.11 15.75 2.32
N VAL A 131 4.89 15.69 1.24
CA VAL A 131 4.76 14.63 0.25
C VAL A 131 5.18 13.30 0.88
N ILE A 132 4.41 12.26 0.61
CA ILE A 132 4.75 10.91 1.09
C ILE A 132 5.79 10.34 0.13
N PRO A 133 6.94 9.86 0.61
CA PRO A 133 7.89 9.20 -0.29
C PRO A 133 7.28 7.93 -0.87
N THR A 134 7.33 7.78 -2.20
CA THR A 134 6.70 6.64 -2.88
C THR A 134 7.66 5.96 -3.83
N LEU A 135 7.43 4.64 -4.04
CA LEU A 135 8.00 3.90 -5.15
C LEU A 135 6.84 3.55 -6.06
N LEU A 136 6.83 4.13 -7.24
CA LEU A 136 5.77 3.95 -8.23
C LEU A 136 6.37 3.41 -9.52
N PRO A 137 5.61 2.61 -10.30
CA PRO A 137 6.09 2.25 -11.63
C PRO A 137 6.16 3.49 -12.50
N GLN A 138 7.14 3.55 -13.39
CA GLN A 138 7.24 4.66 -14.29
C GLN A 138 6.15 4.54 -15.32
N GLY A 139 5.39 5.53 -15.41
CA GLY A 139 4.29 5.49 -16.30
C GLY A 139 4.72 5.92 -17.61
N ARG A 140 4.56 5.11 -18.66
CA ARG A 140 4.84 5.43 -19.82
C ARG A 140 3.91 6.21 -20.23
N GLY A 141 3.34 6.40 -19.88
CA GLY A 141 2.49 7.08 -20.29
C GLY A 141 2.06 8.24 -19.81
N ARG A 142 2.37 8.55 -19.30
CA ARG A 142 1.90 9.46 -18.77
C ARG A 142 1.75 10.30 -19.56
N ARG A 143 1.78 10.19 -20.32
CA ARG A 143 1.67 10.80 -21.04
C ARG A 143 0.67 11.10 -21.16
N GLY A 144 0.44 11.23 -20.92
CA GLY A 144 -0.56 11.48 -21.16
C GLY A 144 -1.16 11.70 -20.55
#